data_f5489effa8bd9adac8a2611822f1e1e8
#
_entry.id   f5489effa8bd9adac8a2611822f1e1e8
#
_cell.length_a   1.000
_cell.length_b   1.000
_cell.length_c   1.000
_cell.angle_alpha   90.00
_cell.angle_beta   90.00
_cell.angle_gamma   90.00
#
_symmetry.space_group_name_H-M   'P 1'
#
loop_
_entity.id
_entity.type
_entity.pdbx_description
1 polymer ?
#
loop_
_entity_poly.entity_id
_entity_poly.type
_entity_poly.pdbx_seq_one_letter_code
_entity_poly.pdbx_strand_id
1 'polypeptide(L)'
;MSWYRNLALRWKLLGGFGLALLIVAGLNLFAYTTTRKGVETSRWVDHTISVISAADEALAALVTMETGYRGFLITGKEEFLDPYNTGKATYQAKLKELQQKTADNPAQVKRWQELEQRADAWQKQITEPGIKLRRDVTAGTATMDDVIKFESSGEGKKHFDGMRAVFA
;
A
#
# COMPACT_ATOMS: atom_id res chain seq x y z
N MET A 1 3.25 41.54 53.60
CA MET A 1 4.29 41.51 52.50
C MET A 1 5.57 42.26 52.91
N SER A 2 6.03 42.13 54.13
CA SER A 2 7.19 42.89 54.65
C SER A 2 8.55 42.17 54.56
N TRP A 3 8.55 40.82 54.40
CA TRP A 3 9.79 40.03 54.43
C TRP A 3 10.65 40.24 53.16
N TYR A 4 10.01 40.39 51.96
CA TYR A 4 10.72 40.62 50.69
C TYR A 4 11.44 41.98 50.68
N ARG A 5 10.88 42.98 51.38
CA ARG A 5 11.47 44.31 51.47
C ARG A 5 12.78 44.34 52.27
N ASN A 6 12.92 43.43 53.23
CA ASN A 6 14.09 43.34 54.13
C ASN A 6 15.20 42.39 53.63
N LEU A 7 14.99 41.69 52.48
CA LEU A 7 16.03 40.86 51.89
C LEU A 7 17.16 41.71 51.28
N ALA A 8 18.42 41.30 51.48
CA ALA A 8 19.58 41.92 50.83
C ALA A 8 19.43 41.82 49.28
N LEU A 9 19.87 42.85 48.57
CA LEU A 9 19.74 42.98 47.11
C LEU A 9 20.18 41.73 46.35
N ARG A 10 21.28 41.06 46.81
CA ARG A 10 21.78 39.81 46.24
C ARG A 10 20.75 38.69 46.19
N TRP A 11 19.94 38.53 47.23
CA TRP A 11 18.93 37.49 47.33
C TRP A 11 17.71 37.79 46.43
N LYS A 12 17.38 39.05 46.25
CA LYS A 12 16.32 39.49 45.30
C LYS A 12 16.73 39.21 43.87
N LEU A 13 17.99 39.49 43.52
CA LEU A 13 18.53 39.21 42.18
C LEU A 13 18.60 37.69 41.94
N LEU A 14 19.17 36.91 42.86
CA LEU A 14 19.26 35.46 42.76
C LEU A 14 17.88 34.80 42.64
N GLY A 15 16.90 35.26 43.40
CA GLY A 15 15.52 34.75 43.31
C GLY A 15 14.86 35.07 41.98
N GLY A 16 15.04 36.30 41.46
CA GLY A 16 14.51 36.70 40.16
C GLY A 16 15.15 35.93 38.98
N PHE A 17 16.49 35.83 38.99
CA PHE A 17 17.20 35.04 37.97
C PHE A 17 16.89 33.56 38.08
N GLY A 18 16.83 33.01 39.30
CA GLY A 18 16.47 31.62 39.52
C GLY A 18 15.08 31.26 38.99
N LEU A 19 14.10 32.13 39.26
CA LEU A 19 12.74 31.96 38.74
C LEU A 19 12.71 32.03 37.20
N ALA A 20 13.41 32.97 36.59
CA ALA A 20 13.51 33.10 35.15
C ALA A 20 14.14 31.85 34.51
N LEU A 21 15.21 31.32 35.09
CA LEU A 21 15.86 30.10 34.64
C LEU A 21 14.94 28.88 34.76
N LEU A 22 14.14 28.76 35.81
CA LEU A 22 13.17 27.68 35.98
C LEU A 22 12.05 27.76 34.94
N ILE A 23 11.57 28.97 34.65
CA ILE A 23 10.56 29.16 33.57
C ILE A 23 11.14 28.74 32.20
N VAL A 24 12.36 29.19 31.88
CA VAL A 24 13.02 28.84 30.62
C VAL A 24 13.25 27.33 30.52
N ALA A 25 13.73 26.70 31.61
CA ALA A 25 13.91 25.26 31.65
C ALA A 25 12.58 24.50 31.46
N GLY A 26 11.51 24.97 32.13
CA GLY A 26 10.17 24.39 31.96
C GLY A 26 9.62 24.51 30.52
N LEU A 27 9.80 25.68 29.92
CA LEU A 27 9.40 25.91 28.51
C LEU A 27 10.21 25.02 27.54
N ASN A 28 11.52 24.88 27.76
CA ASN A 28 12.35 24.01 26.93
C ASN A 28 11.94 22.54 27.06
N LEU A 29 11.68 22.06 28.27
CA LEU A 29 11.21 20.70 28.50
C LEU A 29 9.85 20.46 27.85
N PHE A 30 8.91 21.40 27.94
CA PHE A 30 7.62 21.36 27.29
C PHE A 30 7.76 21.33 25.76
N ALA A 31 8.56 22.23 25.19
CA ALA A 31 8.82 22.28 23.76
C ALA A 31 9.45 20.96 23.26
N TYR A 32 10.43 20.43 23.98
CA TYR A 32 11.10 19.18 23.66
C TYR A 32 10.11 17.98 23.63
N THR A 33 9.27 17.85 24.65
CA THR A 33 8.27 16.75 24.71
C THR A 33 7.21 16.87 23.63
N THR A 34 6.76 18.09 23.32
CA THR A 34 5.77 18.34 22.27
C THR A 34 6.35 18.04 20.88
N THR A 35 7.59 18.49 20.63
CA THR A 35 8.26 18.21 19.35
C THR A 35 8.49 16.72 19.14
N ARG A 36 8.92 15.97 20.17
CA ARG A 36 9.07 14.51 20.05
C ARG A 36 7.77 13.80 19.67
N LYS A 37 6.65 14.12 20.33
CA LYS A 37 5.34 13.57 20.01
C LYS A 37 4.92 13.91 18.58
N GLY A 38 5.18 15.13 18.12
CA GLY A 38 4.90 15.54 16.74
C GLY A 38 5.67 14.73 15.71
N VAL A 39 6.96 14.46 15.95
CA VAL A 39 7.81 13.66 15.05
C VAL A 39 7.34 12.19 15.01
N GLU A 40 6.97 11.59 16.13
CA GLU A 40 6.42 10.22 16.15
C GLU A 40 5.12 10.12 15.36
N THR A 41 4.20 11.06 15.57
CA THR A 41 2.93 11.10 14.83
C THR A 41 3.17 11.27 13.33
N SER A 42 4.10 12.16 12.92
CA SER A 42 4.46 12.33 11.51
C SER A 42 4.97 11.04 10.87
N ARG A 43 5.85 10.31 11.56
CA ARG A 43 6.37 9.01 11.07
C ARG A 43 5.27 7.98 10.85
N TRP A 44 4.30 7.90 11.75
CA TRP A 44 3.14 7.01 11.59
C TRP A 44 2.27 7.39 10.41
N VAL A 45 2.04 8.69 10.21
CA VAL A 45 1.29 9.19 9.04
C VAL A 45 2.04 8.86 7.75
N ASP A 46 3.34 9.15 7.68
CA ASP A 46 4.17 8.88 6.51
C ASP A 46 4.21 7.38 6.19
N HIS A 47 4.33 6.53 7.22
CA HIS A 47 4.27 5.08 7.07
C HIS A 47 2.91 4.64 6.50
N THR A 48 1.80 5.12 7.08
CA THR A 48 0.44 4.78 6.62
C THR A 48 0.22 5.21 5.16
N ILE A 49 0.61 6.43 4.81
CA ILE A 49 0.51 6.92 3.42
C ILE A 49 1.32 6.03 2.49
N SER A 50 2.52 5.61 2.88
CA SER A 50 3.37 4.76 2.05
C SER A 50 2.78 3.35 1.85
N VAL A 51 2.09 2.80 2.84
CA VAL A 51 1.37 1.51 2.72
C VAL A 51 0.17 1.65 1.79
N ILE A 52 -0.63 2.72 1.95
CA ILE A 52 -1.78 2.99 1.07
C ILE A 52 -1.31 3.15 -0.38
N SER A 53 -0.27 3.95 -0.63
CA SER A 53 0.28 4.14 -1.98
C SER A 53 0.74 2.82 -2.60
N ALA A 54 1.42 1.96 -1.85
CA ALA A 54 1.85 0.66 -2.35
C ALA A 54 0.64 -0.27 -2.65
N ALA A 55 -0.43 -0.19 -1.87
CA ALA A 55 -1.67 -0.93 -2.11
C ALA A 55 -2.39 -0.45 -3.37
N ASP A 56 -2.50 0.86 -3.56
CA ASP A 56 -3.09 1.45 -4.76
C ASP A 56 -2.31 1.08 -6.01
N GLU A 57 -0.97 1.10 -5.94
CA GLU A 57 -0.11 0.69 -7.04
C GLU A 57 -0.23 -0.82 -7.35
N ALA A 58 -0.38 -1.67 -6.33
CA ALA A 58 -0.62 -3.09 -6.52
C ALA A 58 -1.97 -3.34 -7.20
N LEU A 59 -3.02 -2.63 -6.79
CA LEU A 59 -4.34 -2.70 -7.43
C LEU A 59 -4.30 -2.19 -8.88
N ALA A 60 -3.66 -1.07 -9.14
CA ALA A 60 -3.48 -0.52 -10.48
C ALA A 60 -2.72 -1.49 -11.39
N ALA A 61 -1.71 -2.19 -10.86
CA ALA A 61 -0.98 -3.22 -11.59
C ALA A 61 -1.86 -4.42 -11.97
N LEU A 62 -2.73 -4.89 -11.06
CA LEU A 62 -3.72 -5.94 -11.38
C LEU A 62 -4.70 -5.48 -12.47
N VAL A 63 -5.17 -4.24 -12.44
CA VAL A 63 -6.02 -3.67 -13.49
C VAL A 63 -5.28 -3.61 -14.84
N THR A 64 -4.00 -3.27 -14.81
CA THR A 64 -3.14 -3.25 -16.00
C THR A 64 -2.97 -4.66 -16.58
N MET A 65 -2.78 -5.67 -15.72
CA MET A 65 -2.77 -7.09 -16.15
C MET A 65 -4.09 -7.47 -16.82
N GLU A 66 -5.23 -7.17 -16.20
CA GLU A 66 -6.55 -7.50 -16.76
C GLU A 66 -6.77 -6.81 -18.11
N THR A 67 -6.36 -5.56 -18.23
CA THR A 67 -6.47 -4.80 -19.49
C THR A 67 -5.64 -5.43 -20.60
N GLY A 68 -4.39 -5.78 -20.33
CA GLY A 68 -3.52 -6.46 -21.29
C GLY A 68 -4.05 -7.83 -21.70
N TYR A 69 -4.47 -8.62 -20.73
CA TYR A 69 -5.08 -9.93 -20.97
C TYR A 69 -6.30 -9.84 -21.90
N ARG A 70 -7.26 -8.96 -21.60
CA ARG A 70 -8.44 -8.74 -22.44
C ARG A 70 -8.08 -8.21 -23.82
N GLY A 71 -7.13 -7.29 -23.89
CA GLY A 71 -6.62 -6.78 -25.17
C GLY A 71 -6.07 -7.90 -26.05
N PHE A 72 -5.32 -8.83 -25.46
CA PHE A 72 -4.82 -10.00 -26.17
C PHE A 72 -5.93 -10.94 -26.61
N LEU A 73 -6.91 -11.23 -25.75
CA LEU A 73 -8.04 -12.10 -26.13
C LEU A 73 -8.81 -11.58 -27.35
N ILE A 74 -8.99 -10.26 -27.43
CA ILE A 74 -9.70 -9.61 -28.53
C ILE A 74 -8.85 -9.64 -29.81
N THR A 75 -7.59 -9.22 -29.72
CA THR A 75 -6.75 -8.95 -30.90
C THR A 75 -5.95 -10.16 -31.36
N GLY A 76 -5.55 -11.04 -30.46
CA GLY A 76 -4.60 -12.13 -30.70
C GLY A 76 -3.18 -11.69 -30.99
N LYS A 77 -2.86 -10.41 -30.76
CA LYS A 77 -1.53 -9.85 -30.99
C LYS A 77 -0.73 -9.87 -29.69
N GLU A 78 0.44 -10.52 -29.69
CA GLU A 78 1.30 -10.69 -28.51
C GLU A 78 1.69 -9.36 -27.86
N GLU A 79 1.82 -8.27 -28.58
CA GLU A 79 2.12 -6.94 -28.07
C GLU A 79 1.11 -6.45 -27.01
N PHE A 80 -0.13 -6.94 -27.04
CA PHE A 80 -1.15 -6.63 -26.03
C PHE A 80 -0.90 -7.36 -24.70
N LEU A 81 0.02 -8.32 -24.63
CA LEU A 81 0.47 -8.93 -23.39
C LEU A 81 1.56 -8.12 -22.68
N ASP A 82 2.15 -7.10 -23.30
CA ASP A 82 3.15 -6.26 -22.64
C ASP A 82 2.61 -5.60 -21.36
N PRO A 83 1.40 -5.01 -21.34
CA PRO A 83 0.80 -4.52 -20.11
C PRO A 83 0.55 -5.62 -19.07
N TYR A 84 0.13 -6.83 -19.51
CA TYR A 84 -0.04 -7.96 -18.59
C TYR A 84 1.27 -8.34 -17.91
N ASN A 85 2.35 -8.47 -18.66
CA ASN A 85 3.66 -8.86 -18.14
C ASN A 85 4.25 -7.77 -17.23
N THR A 86 4.15 -6.49 -17.64
CA THR A 86 4.62 -5.35 -16.84
C THR A 86 3.81 -5.22 -15.54
N GLY A 87 2.48 -5.34 -15.64
CA GLY A 87 1.59 -5.33 -14.49
C GLY A 87 1.90 -6.46 -13.52
N LYS A 88 2.16 -7.67 -14.00
CA LYS A 88 2.55 -8.82 -13.16
C LYS A 88 3.82 -8.52 -12.36
N ALA A 89 4.86 -8.01 -13.01
CA ALA A 89 6.11 -7.66 -12.34
C ALA A 89 5.91 -6.56 -11.28
N THR A 90 5.15 -5.51 -11.61
CA THR A 90 4.82 -4.41 -10.71
C THR A 90 4.00 -4.90 -9.50
N TYR A 91 2.96 -5.71 -9.75
CA TYR A 91 2.14 -6.30 -8.69
C TYR A 91 3.00 -7.11 -7.70
N GLN A 92 3.85 -8.00 -8.21
CA GLN A 92 4.74 -8.82 -7.37
C GLN A 92 5.69 -7.96 -6.52
N ALA A 93 6.27 -6.91 -7.10
CA ALA A 93 7.14 -5.98 -6.38
C ALA A 93 6.38 -5.24 -5.26
N LYS A 94 5.16 -4.73 -5.57
CA LYS A 94 4.33 -3.99 -4.61
C LYS A 94 3.76 -4.89 -3.52
N LEU A 95 3.38 -6.11 -3.83
CA LEU A 95 2.95 -7.09 -2.83
C LEU A 95 4.07 -7.39 -1.83
N LYS A 96 5.29 -7.60 -2.31
CA LYS A 96 6.46 -7.79 -1.45
C LYS A 96 6.74 -6.56 -0.58
N GLU A 97 6.63 -5.37 -1.14
CA GLU A 97 6.76 -4.11 -0.40
C GLU A 97 5.71 -4.00 0.72
N LEU A 98 4.44 -4.32 0.44
CA LEU A 98 3.35 -4.35 1.41
C LEU A 98 3.62 -5.34 2.55
N GLN A 99 4.02 -6.58 2.21
CA GLN A 99 4.37 -7.60 3.20
C GLN A 99 5.51 -7.14 4.12
N GLN A 100 6.52 -6.45 3.58
CA GLN A 100 7.64 -5.91 4.36
C GLN A 100 7.23 -4.75 5.26
N LYS A 101 6.45 -3.79 4.72
CA LYS A 101 6.02 -2.60 5.45
C LYS A 101 5.05 -2.90 6.59
N THR A 102 4.30 -3.99 6.49
CA THR A 102 3.27 -4.37 7.47
C THR A 102 3.62 -5.65 8.23
N ALA A 103 4.90 -6.06 8.25
CA ALA A 103 5.35 -7.29 8.85
C ALA A 103 5.07 -7.40 10.36
N ASP A 104 4.94 -6.25 11.03
CA ASP A 104 4.58 -6.12 12.45
C ASP A 104 3.07 -6.22 12.72
N ASN A 105 2.23 -6.25 11.66
CA ASN A 105 0.77 -6.35 11.77
C ASN A 105 0.25 -7.68 11.21
N PRO A 106 -0.01 -8.69 12.06
CA PRO A 106 -0.43 -10.03 11.60
C PRO A 106 -1.72 -10.03 10.76
N ALA A 107 -2.64 -9.10 11.01
CA ALA A 107 -3.87 -8.98 10.24
C ALA A 107 -3.57 -8.53 8.79
N GLN A 108 -2.67 -7.58 8.62
CA GLN A 108 -2.24 -7.13 7.28
C GLN A 108 -1.43 -8.22 6.57
N VAL A 109 -0.52 -8.90 7.27
CA VAL A 109 0.23 -10.02 6.69
C VAL A 109 -0.72 -11.07 6.11
N LYS A 110 -1.77 -11.46 6.88
CA LYS A 110 -2.78 -12.41 6.40
C LYS A 110 -3.55 -11.89 5.18
N ARG A 111 -3.88 -10.60 5.17
CA ARG A 111 -4.58 -9.93 4.05
C ARG A 111 -3.75 -10.00 2.76
N TRP A 112 -2.45 -9.74 2.82
CA TRP A 112 -1.57 -9.81 1.66
C TRP A 112 -1.31 -11.24 1.20
N GLN A 113 -1.26 -12.22 2.10
CA GLN A 113 -1.20 -13.64 1.75
C GLN A 113 -2.49 -14.09 1.02
N GLU A 114 -3.65 -13.64 1.47
CA GLU A 114 -4.91 -13.90 0.79
C GLU A 114 -4.94 -13.29 -0.61
N LEU A 115 -4.47 -12.04 -0.76
CA LEU A 115 -4.37 -11.40 -2.07
C LEU A 115 -3.46 -12.19 -3.02
N GLU A 116 -2.31 -12.63 -2.55
CA GLU A 116 -1.36 -13.44 -3.31
C GLU A 116 -2.02 -14.74 -3.81
N GLN A 117 -2.68 -15.48 -2.91
CA GLN A 117 -3.39 -16.71 -3.26
C GLN A 117 -4.49 -16.49 -4.30
N ARG A 118 -5.27 -15.41 -4.17
CA ARG A 118 -6.32 -15.04 -5.11
C ARG A 118 -5.76 -14.65 -6.48
N ALA A 119 -4.67 -13.90 -6.51
CA ALA A 119 -4.00 -13.50 -7.75
C ALA A 119 -3.38 -14.72 -8.47
N ASP A 120 -2.77 -15.62 -7.72
CA ASP A 120 -2.23 -16.88 -8.26
C ASP A 120 -3.35 -17.76 -8.83
N ALA A 121 -4.48 -17.87 -8.13
CA ALA A 121 -5.62 -18.62 -8.60
C ALA A 121 -6.18 -18.01 -9.90
N TRP A 122 -6.32 -16.68 -9.96
CA TRP A 122 -6.75 -15.98 -11.18
C TRP A 122 -5.79 -16.22 -12.35
N GLN A 123 -4.49 -16.16 -12.12
CA GLN A 123 -3.52 -16.43 -13.18
C GLN A 123 -3.65 -17.86 -13.70
N LYS A 124 -3.62 -18.86 -12.80
CA LYS A 124 -3.61 -20.27 -13.17
C LYS A 124 -4.94 -20.76 -13.76
N GLN A 125 -6.07 -20.22 -13.31
CA GLN A 125 -7.38 -20.72 -13.71
C GLN A 125 -8.02 -19.90 -14.84
N ILE A 126 -7.61 -18.64 -15.02
CA ILE A 126 -8.23 -17.73 -15.96
C ILE A 126 -7.23 -17.24 -17.01
N THR A 127 -6.18 -16.48 -16.59
CA THR A 127 -5.38 -15.78 -17.59
C THR A 127 -4.47 -16.71 -18.39
N GLU A 128 -3.79 -17.65 -17.75
CA GLU A 128 -2.94 -18.62 -18.47
C GLU A 128 -3.73 -19.51 -19.42
N PRO A 129 -4.87 -20.13 -19.01
CA PRO A 129 -5.71 -20.89 -19.93
C PRO A 129 -6.33 -20.02 -21.04
N GLY A 130 -6.78 -18.81 -20.75
CA GLY A 130 -7.34 -17.90 -21.73
C GLY A 130 -6.31 -17.46 -22.77
N ILE A 131 -5.10 -17.12 -22.35
CA ILE A 131 -3.98 -16.80 -23.25
C ILE A 131 -3.66 -18.00 -24.16
N LYS A 132 -3.59 -19.20 -23.59
CA LYS A 132 -3.36 -20.41 -24.35
C LYS A 132 -4.46 -20.62 -25.38
N LEU A 133 -5.71 -20.56 -24.96
CA LEU A 133 -6.88 -20.74 -25.85
C LEU A 133 -6.86 -19.71 -26.98
N ARG A 134 -6.53 -18.46 -26.72
CA ARG A 134 -6.44 -17.44 -27.79
C ARG A 134 -5.29 -17.71 -28.77
N ARG A 135 -4.17 -18.25 -28.30
CA ARG A 135 -3.08 -18.71 -29.17
C ARG A 135 -3.51 -19.91 -30.03
N ASP A 136 -4.26 -20.84 -29.43
CA ASP A 136 -4.82 -21.99 -30.13
C ASP A 136 -5.78 -21.54 -31.28
N VAL A 137 -6.55 -20.45 -31.06
CA VAL A 137 -7.36 -19.82 -32.14
C VAL A 137 -6.47 -19.28 -33.24
N THR A 138 -5.39 -18.60 -32.91
CA THR A 138 -4.44 -18.06 -33.91
C THR A 138 -3.76 -19.18 -34.72
N ALA A 139 -3.51 -20.32 -34.07
CA ALA A 139 -2.97 -21.52 -34.72
C ALA A 139 -4.01 -22.36 -35.51
N GLY A 140 -5.30 -22.00 -35.45
CA GLY A 140 -6.38 -22.71 -36.14
C GLY A 140 -6.82 -24.00 -35.45
N THR A 141 -6.45 -24.23 -34.17
CA THR A 141 -6.81 -25.42 -33.38
C THR A 141 -7.98 -25.19 -32.43
N ALA A 142 -8.46 -23.94 -32.32
CA ALA A 142 -9.65 -23.52 -31.56
C ALA A 142 -10.39 -22.42 -32.33
N THR A 143 -11.54 -21.97 -31.80
CA THR A 143 -12.37 -20.93 -32.40
C THR A 143 -12.54 -19.73 -31.48
N MET A 144 -12.91 -18.57 -31.98
CA MET A 144 -13.27 -17.41 -31.15
C MET A 144 -14.51 -17.69 -30.28
N ASP A 145 -15.41 -18.56 -30.72
CA ASP A 145 -16.58 -18.99 -29.93
C ASP A 145 -16.12 -19.72 -28.65
N ASP A 146 -15.04 -20.49 -28.72
CA ASP A 146 -14.45 -21.12 -27.52
C ASP A 146 -13.92 -20.09 -26.52
N VAL A 147 -13.27 -19.01 -26.99
CA VAL A 147 -12.82 -17.90 -26.18
C VAL A 147 -14.02 -17.17 -25.54
N ILE A 148 -15.04 -16.88 -26.32
CA ILE A 148 -16.29 -16.24 -25.85
C ILE A 148 -16.94 -17.10 -24.77
N LYS A 149 -17.06 -18.41 -25.01
CA LYS A 149 -17.63 -19.34 -24.04
C LYS A 149 -16.83 -19.39 -22.74
N PHE A 150 -15.50 -19.41 -22.84
CA PHE A 150 -14.61 -19.40 -21.67
C PHE A 150 -14.83 -18.12 -20.83
N GLU A 151 -14.79 -16.94 -21.45
CA GLU A 151 -14.98 -15.65 -20.78
C GLU A 151 -16.41 -15.45 -20.26
N SER A 152 -17.43 -15.96 -20.97
CA SER A 152 -18.85 -15.85 -20.59
C SER A 152 -19.19 -16.66 -19.33
N SER A 153 -18.28 -17.52 -18.85
CA SER A 153 -18.44 -18.23 -17.58
C SER A 153 -18.56 -17.27 -16.37
N GLY A 154 -18.02 -16.06 -16.50
CA GLY A 154 -17.98 -15.04 -15.45
C GLY A 154 -16.97 -15.32 -14.33
N GLU A 155 -16.25 -16.45 -14.37
CA GLU A 155 -15.26 -16.81 -13.35
C GLU A 155 -14.10 -15.81 -13.32
N GLY A 156 -13.66 -15.29 -14.48
CA GLY A 156 -12.62 -14.24 -14.54
C GLY A 156 -13.02 -13.00 -13.74
N LYS A 157 -14.27 -12.52 -13.93
CA LYS A 157 -14.81 -11.39 -13.16
C LYS A 157 -14.86 -11.70 -11.66
N LYS A 158 -15.34 -12.87 -11.27
CA LYS A 158 -15.48 -13.29 -9.88
C LYS A 158 -14.12 -13.33 -9.17
N HIS A 159 -13.10 -13.89 -9.81
CA HIS A 159 -11.73 -13.87 -9.28
C HIS A 159 -11.21 -12.44 -9.09
N PHE A 160 -11.42 -11.58 -10.10
CA PHE A 160 -10.95 -10.20 -10.06
C PHE A 160 -11.64 -9.37 -8.99
N ASP A 161 -12.98 -9.48 -8.88
CA ASP A 161 -13.75 -8.82 -7.82
C ASP A 161 -13.31 -9.31 -6.43
N GLY A 162 -13.00 -10.59 -6.29
CA GLY A 162 -12.45 -11.16 -5.04
C GLY A 162 -11.08 -10.58 -4.65
N MET A 163 -10.20 -10.30 -5.62
CA MET A 163 -8.94 -9.60 -5.35
C MET A 163 -9.18 -8.15 -4.94
N ARG A 164 -10.05 -7.43 -5.65
CA ARG A 164 -10.40 -6.02 -5.32
C ARG A 164 -10.98 -5.88 -3.91
N ALA A 165 -11.77 -6.85 -3.47
CA ALA A 165 -12.35 -6.83 -2.12
C ALA A 165 -11.31 -6.92 -1.00
N VAL A 166 -10.10 -7.43 -1.28
CA VAL A 166 -9.01 -7.47 -0.30
C VAL A 166 -8.44 -6.07 -0.03
N PHE A 167 -8.53 -5.14 -0.98
CA PHE A 167 -8.06 -3.77 -0.82
C PHE A 167 -9.07 -2.85 -0.11
N ALA A 168 -10.34 -3.24 -0.02
CA ALA A 168 -11.38 -2.50 0.71
C ALA A 168 -11.29 -2.71 2.23
#